data_980a0081407118b40e85c27427014f43
#
_entry.id   980a0081407118b40e85c27427014f43
#
_cell.length_a   1.000
_cell.length_b   1.000
_cell.length_c   1.000
_cell.angle_alpha   90.00
_cell.angle_beta   90.00
_cell.angle_gamma   90.00
#
_symmetry.space_group_name_H-M   'P 1'
#
loop_
_entity.id
_entity.type
_entity.pdbx_description
1 polymer ?
#
loop_
_entity_poly.entity_id
_entity_poly.type
_entity_poly.pdbx_seq_one_letter_code
_entity_poly.pdbx_strand_id
1 'polypeptide(L)'
;FNDKADQCSIDEEALKYYANILTPYSSFAKRKLKEIGDLNLTFDIIAPSHGAIWRDNPTQIIEKYIAWADAYKEDQITVIYDTMWDGTKKLAHKLAKEIREKSPDTVVKVYNISLYDKNDIITEVFKSKAIAVGSPTVGNALLSSVSGWLAFLHEMKFKDKKAGVFGCYGWSGEGNKKLREILTNSGFEVVDEEVKSLYNPTDEIDDQIEALAESLVKA
;
A
#
# COMPACT_ATOMS: atom_id res chain seq x y z
N PHE A 1 -2.86 -27.36 -9.70
CA PHE A 1 -4.28 -27.31 -9.34
C PHE A 1 -4.42 -26.84 -7.90
N ASN A 2 -5.46 -26.06 -7.61
CA ASN A 2 -5.69 -25.53 -6.27
C ASN A 2 -5.92 -26.60 -5.20
N ASP A 3 -6.41 -27.77 -5.55
CA ASP A 3 -6.60 -28.92 -4.65
C ASP A 3 -5.29 -29.72 -4.36
N LYS A 4 -4.15 -29.32 -4.92
CA LYS A 4 -2.85 -29.98 -4.77
C LYS A 4 -1.77 -29.08 -4.17
N ALA A 5 -2.11 -27.86 -3.82
CA ALA A 5 -1.19 -26.90 -3.23
C ALA A 5 -1.82 -26.27 -1.97
N ASP A 6 -0.99 -25.62 -1.17
CA ASP A 6 -1.48 -24.90 0.01
C ASP A 6 -2.40 -23.75 -0.39
N GLN A 7 -3.63 -23.77 0.11
CA GLN A 7 -4.64 -22.78 -0.25
C GLN A 7 -4.23 -21.36 0.15
N CYS A 8 -3.59 -21.17 1.32
CA CYS A 8 -3.14 -19.86 1.76
C CYS A 8 -2.12 -19.29 0.79
N SER A 9 -1.14 -20.08 0.39
CA SER A 9 -0.10 -19.66 -0.57
C SER A 9 -0.68 -19.31 -1.93
N ILE A 10 -1.65 -20.09 -2.43
CA ILE A 10 -2.32 -19.79 -3.71
C ILE A 10 -3.09 -18.46 -3.62
N ASP A 11 -3.77 -18.23 -2.51
CA ASP A 11 -4.57 -17.03 -2.30
C ASP A 11 -3.67 -15.78 -2.20
N GLU A 12 -2.56 -15.88 -1.48
CA GLU A 12 -1.56 -14.81 -1.37
C GLU A 12 -0.95 -14.46 -2.74
N GLU A 13 -0.55 -15.47 -3.52
CA GLU A 13 0.01 -15.25 -4.85
C GLU A 13 -1.03 -14.71 -5.85
N ALA A 14 -2.27 -15.16 -5.77
CA ALA A 14 -3.35 -14.62 -6.59
C ALA A 14 -3.64 -13.15 -6.25
N LEU A 15 -3.66 -12.80 -4.97
CA LEU A 15 -3.82 -11.42 -4.50
C LEU A 15 -2.64 -10.56 -4.94
N LYS A 16 -1.40 -11.06 -4.79
CA LYS A 16 -0.19 -10.37 -5.24
C LYS A 16 -0.22 -10.11 -6.75
N TYR A 17 -0.64 -11.10 -7.55
CA TYR A 17 -0.83 -10.93 -8.99
C TYR A 17 -1.87 -9.84 -9.28
N TYR A 18 -3.04 -9.89 -8.61
CA TYR A 18 -4.08 -8.89 -8.80
C TYR A 18 -3.57 -7.48 -8.45
N ALA A 19 -2.97 -7.32 -7.28
CA ALA A 19 -2.47 -6.05 -6.75
C ALA A 19 -1.48 -5.36 -7.69
N ASN A 20 -0.58 -6.14 -8.32
CA ASN A 20 0.53 -5.62 -9.13
C ASN A 20 0.22 -5.50 -10.62
N ILE A 21 -0.75 -6.27 -11.14
CA ILE A 21 -1.02 -6.35 -12.58
C ILE A 21 -2.42 -5.87 -12.92
N LEU A 22 -3.44 -6.25 -12.16
CA LEU A 22 -4.84 -6.01 -12.52
C LEU A 22 -5.45 -4.77 -11.89
N THR A 23 -4.89 -4.24 -10.82
CA THR A 23 -5.42 -3.05 -10.13
C THR A 23 -5.72 -1.87 -11.06
N PRO A 24 -4.85 -1.49 -12.03
CA PRO A 24 -5.15 -0.41 -12.98
C PRO A 24 -6.36 -0.70 -13.87
N TYR A 25 -6.72 -1.97 -14.01
CA TYR A 25 -7.79 -2.47 -14.87
C TYR A 25 -9.03 -2.93 -14.09
N SER A 26 -9.12 -2.66 -12.78
CA SER A 26 -10.19 -3.13 -11.91
C SER A 26 -11.59 -2.80 -12.44
N SER A 27 -11.80 -1.63 -13.05
CA SER A 27 -13.08 -1.26 -13.65
C SER A 27 -13.48 -2.16 -14.83
N PHE A 28 -12.51 -2.59 -15.64
CA PHE A 28 -12.74 -3.53 -16.72
C PHE A 28 -13.00 -4.94 -16.18
N ALA A 29 -12.20 -5.38 -15.20
CA ALA A 29 -12.38 -6.67 -14.54
C ALA A 29 -13.78 -6.77 -13.92
N LYS A 30 -14.21 -5.76 -13.15
CA LYS A 30 -15.54 -5.70 -12.52
C LYS A 30 -16.66 -5.84 -13.57
N ARG A 31 -16.57 -5.10 -14.68
CA ARG A 31 -17.55 -5.19 -15.76
C ARG A 31 -17.61 -6.58 -16.40
N LYS A 32 -16.44 -7.18 -16.69
CA LYS A 32 -16.38 -8.51 -17.32
C LYS A 32 -16.86 -9.61 -16.38
N LEU A 33 -16.53 -9.54 -15.11
CA LEU A 33 -17.03 -10.49 -14.11
C LEU A 33 -18.55 -10.41 -13.96
N LYS A 34 -19.13 -9.21 -14.04
CA LYS A 34 -20.58 -9.03 -14.07
C LYS A 34 -21.19 -9.64 -15.32
N GLU A 35 -20.66 -9.35 -16.51
CA GLU A 35 -21.12 -9.94 -17.78
C GLU A 35 -21.12 -11.49 -17.74
N ILE A 36 -20.05 -12.09 -17.15
CA ILE A 36 -19.94 -13.54 -16.96
C ILE A 36 -21.02 -14.05 -15.98
N GLY A 37 -21.26 -13.34 -14.87
CA GLY A 37 -22.30 -13.69 -13.90
C GLY A 37 -23.70 -13.66 -14.50
N ASP A 38 -23.99 -12.69 -15.36
CA ASP A 38 -25.29 -12.54 -16.04
C ASP A 38 -25.59 -13.71 -17.01
N LEU A 39 -24.55 -14.44 -17.45
CA LEU A 39 -24.72 -15.65 -18.30
C LEU A 39 -25.21 -16.88 -17.52
N ASN A 40 -25.20 -16.84 -16.19
CA ASN A 40 -25.60 -17.96 -15.32
C ASN A 40 -24.91 -19.30 -15.66
N LEU A 41 -23.62 -19.23 -16.02
CA LEU A 41 -22.83 -20.41 -16.35
C LEU A 41 -22.34 -21.12 -15.09
N THR A 42 -22.29 -22.44 -15.16
CA THR A 42 -21.60 -23.27 -14.16
C THR A 42 -20.21 -23.63 -14.67
N PHE A 43 -19.24 -23.60 -13.78
CA PHE A 43 -17.84 -23.90 -14.11
C PHE A 43 -17.36 -25.11 -13.32
N ASP A 44 -16.91 -26.15 -14.03
CA ASP A 44 -16.22 -27.28 -13.42
C ASP A 44 -14.73 -26.97 -13.20
N ILE A 45 -14.16 -26.15 -14.07
CA ILE A 45 -12.75 -25.77 -14.02
C ILE A 45 -12.59 -24.32 -14.51
N ILE A 46 -11.77 -23.53 -13.81
CA ILE A 46 -11.29 -22.22 -14.27
C ILE A 46 -9.79 -22.32 -14.44
N ALA A 47 -9.33 -22.19 -15.68
CA ALA A 47 -7.90 -22.26 -16.05
C ALA A 47 -7.42 -20.87 -16.50
N PRO A 48 -6.86 -20.05 -15.60
CA PRO A 48 -6.33 -18.74 -15.97
C PRO A 48 -5.03 -18.88 -16.76
N SER A 49 -4.66 -17.83 -17.51
CA SER A 49 -3.36 -17.79 -18.23
C SER A 49 -2.15 -17.72 -17.28
N HIS A 50 -2.35 -17.28 -16.05
CA HIS A 50 -1.34 -17.21 -14.98
C HIS A 50 -1.91 -17.76 -13.68
N GLY A 51 -1.08 -18.43 -12.87
CA GLY A 51 -1.44 -18.96 -11.57
C GLY A 51 -2.04 -20.37 -11.60
N ALA A 52 -2.72 -20.71 -10.53
CA ALA A 52 -3.29 -22.04 -10.33
C ALA A 52 -4.53 -22.28 -11.20
N ILE A 53 -4.73 -23.54 -11.65
CA ILE A 53 -5.98 -23.99 -12.23
C ILE A 53 -6.92 -24.36 -11.07
N TRP A 54 -8.14 -23.78 -11.07
CA TRP A 54 -9.17 -23.94 -10.05
C TRP A 54 -10.18 -25.00 -10.49
N ARG A 55 -10.20 -26.14 -9.80
CA ARG A 55 -11.12 -27.24 -10.03
C ARG A 55 -11.83 -27.72 -8.75
N ASP A 56 -11.30 -27.37 -7.58
CA ASP A 56 -11.99 -27.49 -6.32
C ASP A 56 -12.62 -26.14 -5.98
N ASN A 57 -13.95 -26.10 -5.89
CA ASN A 57 -14.72 -24.86 -5.76
C ASN A 57 -14.21 -23.75 -6.72
N PRO A 58 -14.31 -23.93 -8.05
CA PRO A 58 -13.65 -23.04 -9.01
C PRO A 58 -14.16 -21.59 -8.95
N THR A 59 -15.40 -21.37 -8.51
CA THR A 59 -15.98 -20.02 -8.42
C THR A 59 -15.35 -19.15 -7.33
N GLN A 60 -14.64 -19.72 -6.37
CA GLN A 60 -13.98 -18.97 -5.30
C GLN A 60 -13.02 -17.89 -5.82
N ILE A 61 -12.33 -18.13 -6.94
CA ILE A 61 -11.43 -17.11 -7.51
C ILE A 61 -12.18 -15.95 -8.15
N ILE A 62 -13.38 -16.23 -8.72
CA ILE A 62 -14.24 -15.17 -9.26
C ILE A 62 -14.72 -14.25 -8.12
N GLU A 63 -15.16 -14.82 -7.01
CA GLU A 63 -15.60 -14.08 -5.83
C GLU A 63 -14.48 -13.17 -5.28
N LYS A 64 -13.25 -13.70 -5.19
CA LYS A 64 -12.07 -12.93 -4.79
C LYS A 64 -11.80 -11.77 -5.74
N TYR A 65 -11.83 -12.01 -7.05
CA TYR A 65 -11.61 -10.96 -8.05
C TYR A 65 -12.70 -9.88 -8.02
N ILE A 66 -13.96 -10.25 -7.75
CA ILE A 66 -15.05 -9.28 -7.55
C ILE A 66 -14.75 -8.37 -6.35
N ALA A 67 -14.38 -8.97 -5.21
CA ALA A 67 -14.01 -8.23 -4.01
C ALA A 67 -12.80 -7.32 -4.24
N TRP A 68 -11.75 -7.82 -4.90
CA TRP A 68 -10.53 -7.05 -5.20
C TRP A 68 -10.76 -5.92 -6.20
N ALA A 69 -11.72 -6.06 -7.11
CA ALA A 69 -12.05 -5.04 -8.10
C ALA A 69 -12.84 -3.84 -7.52
N ASP A 70 -13.31 -3.93 -6.29
CA ASP A 70 -14.18 -2.94 -5.65
C ASP A 70 -13.45 -2.13 -4.57
N ALA A 71 -12.38 -1.43 -4.96
CA ALA A 71 -11.56 -0.60 -4.06
C ALA A 71 -11.15 -1.33 -2.76
N TYR A 72 -10.62 -2.54 -2.92
CA TYR A 72 -10.31 -3.44 -1.81
C TYR A 72 -9.40 -2.80 -0.76
N LYS A 73 -9.76 -3.00 0.49
CA LYS A 73 -8.97 -2.62 1.66
C LYS A 73 -9.32 -3.48 2.88
N GLU A 74 -8.32 -3.74 3.68
CA GLU A 74 -8.40 -4.37 5.00
C GLU A 74 -8.17 -3.30 6.07
N ASP A 75 -8.42 -3.59 7.33
CA ASP A 75 -8.01 -2.72 8.44
C ASP A 75 -6.49 -2.81 8.65
N GLN A 76 -5.77 -2.28 7.68
CA GLN A 76 -4.31 -2.27 7.65
C GLN A 76 -3.78 -0.88 7.30
N ILE A 77 -2.67 -0.51 7.94
CA ILE A 77 -1.88 0.68 7.61
C ILE A 77 -0.45 0.25 7.31
N THR A 78 0.09 0.65 6.16
CA THR A 78 1.46 0.33 5.78
C THR A 78 2.35 1.58 5.81
N VAL A 79 3.40 1.53 6.63
CA VAL A 79 4.44 2.57 6.72
C VAL A 79 5.61 2.17 5.80
N ILE A 80 5.90 3.01 4.82
CA ILE A 80 6.85 2.73 3.75
C ILE A 80 7.91 3.83 3.75
N TYR A 81 9.17 3.47 3.77
CA TYR A 81 10.23 4.48 3.83
C TYR A 81 11.53 4.00 3.19
N ASP A 82 12.42 4.95 2.95
CA ASP A 82 13.84 4.68 2.83
C ASP A 82 14.63 5.74 3.62
N THR A 83 15.92 5.50 3.87
CA THR A 83 16.72 6.32 4.76
C THR A 83 18.19 6.35 4.34
N MET A 84 18.88 7.46 4.61
CA MET A 84 20.34 7.56 4.44
C MET A 84 21.08 7.30 5.75
N TRP A 85 20.66 7.95 6.84
CA TRP A 85 21.34 8.00 8.13
C TRP A 85 20.43 7.62 9.28
N ASP A 86 19.52 6.69 9.04
CA ASP A 86 18.54 6.17 9.99
C ASP A 86 17.51 7.18 10.59
N GLY A 87 17.59 8.47 10.23
CA GLY A 87 16.62 9.46 10.74
C GLY A 87 15.19 9.13 10.32
N THR A 88 14.94 8.95 9.03
CA THR A 88 13.61 8.58 8.49
C THR A 88 13.15 7.20 8.99
N LYS A 89 14.08 6.25 9.20
CA LYS A 89 13.78 4.96 9.80
C LYS A 89 13.24 5.11 11.22
N LYS A 90 13.85 5.97 12.05
CA LYS A 90 13.37 6.25 13.41
C LYS A 90 11.96 6.82 13.39
N LEU A 91 11.68 7.77 12.48
CA LEU A 91 10.33 8.32 12.28
C LEU A 91 9.33 7.23 11.90
N ALA A 92 9.65 6.36 10.95
CA ALA A 92 8.80 5.27 10.50
C ALA A 92 8.42 4.33 11.66
N HIS A 93 9.39 3.96 12.49
CA HIS A 93 9.14 3.07 13.63
C HIS A 93 8.38 3.76 14.77
N LYS A 94 8.66 5.05 15.07
CA LYS A 94 7.88 5.84 16.03
C LYS A 94 6.42 5.96 15.57
N LEU A 95 6.19 6.31 14.31
CA LEU A 95 4.84 6.40 13.73
C LEU A 95 4.10 5.06 13.75
N ALA A 96 4.75 3.97 13.37
CA ALA A 96 4.15 2.64 13.42
C ALA A 96 3.80 2.19 14.84
N LYS A 97 4.61 2.56 15.83
CA LYS A 97 4.32 2.32 17.25
C LYS A 97 3.08 3.10 17.67
N GLU A 98 3.03 4.40 17.38
CA GLU A 98 1.92 5.27 17.73
C GLU A 98 0.59 4.80 17.13
N ILE A 99 0.61 4.37 15.84
CA ILE A 99 -0.57 3.81 15.18
C ILE A 99 -1.08 2.57 15.94
N ARG A 100 -0.18 1.64 16.33
CA ARG A 100 -0.55 0.44 17.10
C ARG A 100 -1.13 0.76 18.48
N GLU A 101 -0.62 1.79 19.13
CA GLU A 101 -1.11 2.23 20.45
C GLU A 101 -2.51 2.86 20.34
N LYS A 102 -2.76 3.64 19.26
CA LYS A 102 -4.07 4.26 19.01
C LYS A 102 -5.12 3.28 18.45
N SER A 103 -4.71 2.27 17.72
CA SER A 103 -5.61 1.28 17.12
C SER A 103 -5.00 -0.12 17.19
N PRO A 104 -5.14 -0.80 18.34
CA PRO A 104 -4.52 -2.12 18.58
C PRO A 104 -4.99 -3.22 17.62
N ASP A 105 -6.19 -3.10 17.06
CA ASP A 105 -6.77 -4.08 16.15
C ASP A 105 -6.32 -3.87 14.69
N THR A 106 -5.79 -2.68 14.36
CA THR A 106 -5.30 -2.37 13.02
C THR A 106 -3.96 -3.08 12.75
N VAL A 107 -3.86 -3.78 11.65
CA VAL A 107 -2.60 -4.39 11.20
C VAL A 107 -1.63 -3.30 10.73
N VAL A 108 -0.46 -3.20 11.35
CA VAL A 108 0.56 -2.21 10.98
C VAL A 108 1.80 -2.88 10.41
N LYS A 109 2.06 -2.66 9.13
CA LYS A 109 3.24 -3.13 8.40
C LYS A 109 4.26 -2.01 8.24
N VAL A 110 5.55 -2.35 8.23
CA VAL A 110 6.65 -1.39 8.05
C VAL A 110 7.64 -1.92 7.03
N TYR A 111 7.88 -1.17 5.96
CA TYR A 111 8.78 -1.58 4.88
C TYR A 111 9.83 -0.53 4.57
N ASN A 112 11.08 -0.97 4.50
CA ASN A 112 12.14 -0.20 3.87
C ASN A 112 12.23 -0.58 2.39
N ILE A 113 12.08 0.38 1.49
CA ILE A 113 12.02 0.15 0.03
C ILE A 113 13.30 -0.53 -0.49
N SER A 114 14.44 -0.24 0.09
CA SER A 114 15.72 -0.81 -0.34
C SER A 114 15.97 -2.25 0.15
N LEU A 115 15.14 -2.77 1.06
CA LEU A 115 15.32 -4.10 1.67
C LEU A 115 14.26 -5.12 1.23
N TYR A 116 13.16 -4.68 0.64
CA TYR A 116 12.04 -5.55 0.24
C TYR A 116 11.73 -5.42 -1.24
N ASP A 117 11.17 -6.48 -1.81
CA ASP A 117 10.70 -6.44 -3.20
C ASP A 117 9.56 -5.42 -3.36
N LYS A 118 9.64 -4.62 -4.43
CA LYS A 118 8.66 -3.58 -4.71
C LYS A 118 7.23 -4.13 -4.87
N ASN A 119 7.09 -5.36 -5.40
CA ASN A 119 5.78 -5.96 -5.62
C ASN A 119 5.16 -6.43 -4.30
N ASP A 120 5.98 -6.86 -3.32
CA ASP A 120 5.50 -7.16 -1.96
C ASP A 120 4.95 -5.91 -1.29
N ILE A 121 5.67 -4.79 -1.38
CA ILE A 121 5.23 -3.51 -0.83
C ILE A 121 3.92 -3.05 -1.50
N ILE A 122 3.79 -3.15 -2.82
CA ILE A 122 2.56 -2.80 -3.55
C ILE A 122 1.39 -3.70 -3.13
N THR A 123 1.63 -4.98 -2.87
CA THR A 123 0.62 -5.90 -2.36
C THR A 123 0.10 -5.45 -0.99
N GLU A 124 0.98 -4.99 -0.12
CA GLU A 124 0.56 -4.46 1.18
C GLU A 124 -0.16 -3.10 1.05
N VAL A 125 0.23 -2.24 0.10
CA VAL A 125 -0.53 -1.03 -0.22
C VAL A 125 -1.94 -1.36 -0.72
N PHE A 126 -2.06 -2.38 -1.57
CA PHE A 126 -3.36 -2.85 -2.07
C PHE A 126 -4.30 -3.26 -0.92
N LYS A 127 -3.80 -3.95 0.09
CA LYS A 127 -4.54 -4.37 1.28
C LYS A 127 -4.87 -3.20 2.22
N SER A 128 -4.04 -2.18 2.27
CA SER A 128 -4.14 -1.11 3.26
C SER A 128 -5.30 -0.14 3.01
N LYS A 129 -5.96 0.31 4.08
CA LYS A 129 -6.87 1.47 4.09
C LYS A 129 -6.12 2.80 4.01
N ALA A 130 -4.92 2.85 4.60
CA ALA A 130 -4.04 4.01 4.57
C ALA A 130 -2.57 3.60 4.45
N ILE A 131 -1.74 4.50 3.92
CA ILE A 131 -0.29 4.36 3.89
C ILE A 131 0.39 5.60 4.50
N ALA A 132 1.61 5.42 5.00
CA ALA A 132 2.50 6.55 5.30
C ALA A 132 3.79 6.37 4.51
N VAL A 133 4.23 7.41 3.79
CA VAL A 133 5.43 7.35 2.95
C VAL A 133 6.49 8.32 3.46
N GLY A 134 7.70 7.81 3.69
CA GLY A 134 8.81 8.57 4.23
C GLY A 134 10.05 8.58 3.35
N SER A 135 10.65 9.78 3.22
CA SER A 135 11.92 9.99 2.55
C SER A 135 12.74 11.10 3.23
N PRO A 136 14.06 10.97 3.35
CA PRO A 136 14.87 12.14 3.60
C PRO A 136 14.83 13.07 2.39
N THR A 137 15.01 14.39 2.63
CA THR A 137 15.22 15.35 1.55
C THR A 137 16.67 15.27 1.07
N VAL A 138 16.85 15.00 -0.21
CA VAL A 138 18.16 14.89 -0.87
C VAL A 138 18.20 15.84 -2.06
N GLY A 139 19.04 16.88 -2.00
CA GLY A 139 19.19 17.86 -3.07
C GLY A 139 17.84 18.45 -3.54
N ASN A 140 17.00 18.92 -2.64
CA ASN A 140 15.65 19.41 -2.90
C ASN A 140 14.68 18.34 -3.48
N ALA A 141 15.01 17.06 -3.42
CA ALA A 141 14.23 15.95 -3.96
C ALA A 141 14.04 14.83 -2.92
N LEU A 142 13.49 13.73 -3.37
CA LEU A 142 13.37 12.48 -2.62
C LEU A 142 14.60 11.60 -2.86
N LEU A 143 14.82 10.63 -2.00
CA LEU A 143 15.75 9.55 -2.26
C LEU A 143 15.37 8.83 -3.56
N SER A 144 16.32 8.45 -4.38
CA SER A 144 16.07 7.86 -5.70
C SER A 144 15.26 6.55 -5.64
N SER A 145 15.48 5.73 -4.61
CA SER A 145 14.70 4.52 -4.35
C SER A 145 13.23 4.84 -4.11
N VAL A 146 12.93 5.87 -3.31
CA VAL A 146 11.56 6.33 -3.04
C VAL A 146 10.92 6.89 -4.31
N SER A 147 11.65 7.72 -5.08
CA SER A 147 11.14 8.28 -6.34
C SER A 147 10.80 7.19 -7.36
N GLY A 148 11.66 6.19 -7.50
CA GLY A 148 11.43 5.06 -8.42
C GLY A 148 10.25 4.20 -7.99
N TRP A 149 10.11 3.93 -6.70
CA TRP A 149 8.97 3.17 -6.18
C TRP A 149 7.65 3.95 -6.33
N LEU A 150 7.65 5.27 -6.08
CA LEU A 150 6.47 6.12 -6.25
C LEU A 150 6.02 6.20 -7.72
N ALA A 151 6.94 6.17 -8.69
CA ALA A 151 6.59 6.09 -10.09
C ALA A 151 5.82 4.78 -10.40
N PHE A 152 6.24 3.66 -9.81
CA PHE A 152 5.51 2.40 -9.93
C PHE A 152 4.14 2.44 -9.21
N LEU A 153 4.09 3.00 -7.99
CA LEU A 153 2.84 3.19 -7.25
C LEU A 153 1.80 3.99 -8.06
N HIS A 154 2.24 5.05 -8.73
CA HIS A 154 1.38 5.92 -9.55
C HIS A 154 0.61 5.14 -10.64
N GLU A 155 1.27 4.18 -11.28
CA GLU A 155 0.68 3.36 -12.34
C GLU A 155 -0.38 2.37 -11.82
N MET A 156 -0.38 2.08 -10.52
CA MET A 156 -1.36 1.17 -9.91
C MET A 156 -2.77 1.78 -9.80
N LYS A 157 -2.88 3.12 -9.80
CA LYS A 157 -4.17 3.85 -9.79
C LYS A 157 -5.07 3.43 -8.64
N PHE A 158 -4.50 3.28 -7.46
CA PHE A 158 -5.26 2.99 -6.24
C PHE A 158 -6.34 4.04 -5.99
N LYS A 159 -7.42 3.64 -5.35
CA LYS A 159 -8.57 4.51 -5.01
C LYS A 159 -9.00 4.31 -3.57
N ASP A 160 -9.67 5.32 -3.03
CA ASP A 160 -10.30 5.29 -1.72
C ASP A 160 -9.33 4.89 -0.59
N LYS A 161 -8.08 5.37 -0.67
CA LYS A 161 -7.03 5.16 0.33
C LYS A 161 -6.47 6.48 0.79
N LYS A 162 -6.20 6.59 2.10
CA LYS A 162 -5.51 7.75 2.67
C LYS A 162 -4.00 7.60 2.60
N ALA A 163 -3.30 8.74 2.60
CA ALA A 163 -1.85 8.76 2.70
C ALA A 163 -1.36 9.85 3.63
N GLY A 164 -0.31 9.55 4.40
CA GLY A 164 0.46 10.50 5.18
C GLY A 164 1.90 10.59 4.70
N VAL A 165 2.58 11.67 5.03
CA VAL A 165 3.96 11.91 4.62
C VAL A 165 4.85 12.25 5.81
N PHE A 166 6.08 11.76 5.78
CA PHE A 166 7.07 12.06 6.82
C PHE A 166 8.49 12.07 6.26
N GLY A 167 9.40 12.78 6.92
CA GLY A 167 10.79 12.78 6.47
C GLY A 167 11.73 13.63 7.31
N CYS A 168 13.03 13.36 7.12
CA CYS A 168 14.10 14.16 7.69
C CYS A 168 14.71 15.07 6.64
N TYR A 169 15.26 16.18 7.07
CA TYR A 169 15.95 17.12 6.22
C TYR A 169 17.12 17.78 6.98
N GLY A 170 18.07 18.33 6.26
CA GLY A 170 19.19 19.07 6.84
C GLY A 170 19.21 20.54 6.44
N TRP A 171 18.41 20.94 5.47
CA TRP A 171 18.46 22.27 4.85
C TRP A 171 17.08 22.91 4.73
N SER A 172 16.30 22.54 3.71
CA SER A 172 15.05 23.24 3.36
C SER A 172 13.80 22.35 3.39
N GLY A 173 13.98 21.03 3.34
CA GLY A 173 12.92 20.05 3.62
C GLY A 173 11.78 19.98 2.62
N GLU A 174 12.05 20.04 1.31
CA GLU A 174 11.05 19.93 0.24
C GLU A 174 10.52 18.52 0.04
N GLY A 175 11.15 17.52 0.64
CA GLY A 175 10.79 16.11 0.46
C GLY A 175 9.31 15.84 0.75
N ASN A 176 8.78 16.27 1.88
CA ASN A 176 7.39 16.07 2.26
C ASN A 176 6.42 16.71 1.25
N LYS A 177 6.71 17.93 0.78
CA LYS A 177 5.89 18.60 -0.25
C LYS A 177 5.84 17.76 -1.53
N LYS A 178 6.96 17.21 -1.97
CA LYS A 178 7.04 16.36 -3.17
C LYS A 178 6.33 15.02 -2.97
N LEU A 179 6.46 14.40 -1.79
CA LEU A 179 5.70 13.20 -1.45
C LEU A 179 4.20 13.47 -1.54
N ARG A 180 3.72 14.56 -0.95
CA ARG A 180 2.32 14.97 -0.98
C ARG A 180 1.83 15.16 -2.41
N GLU A 181 2.55 15.91 -3.24
CA GLU A 181 2.21 16.12 -4.66
C GLU A 181 2.08 14.80 -5.43
N ILE A 182 3.06 13.90 -5.30
CA ILE A 182 3.07 12.63 -6.03
C ILE A 182 1.93 11.72 -5.54
N LEU A 183 1.71 11.60 -4.24
CA LEU A 183 0.63 10.77 -3.68
C LEU A 183 -0.75 11.28 -4.05
N THR A 184 -0.97 12.60 -4.02
CA THR A 184 -2.22 13.22 -4.49
C THR A 184 -2.46 12.91 -5.97
N ASN A 185 -1.44 13.08 -6.81
CA ASN A 185 -1.53 12.78 -8.25
C ASN A 185 -1.70 11.26 -8.52
N SER A 186 -1.34 10.41 -7.56
CA SER A 186 -1.53 8.96 -7.61
C SER A 186 -2.90 8.51 -7.10
N GLY A 187 -3.77 9.44 -6.72
CA GLY A 187 -5.16 9.16 -6.34
C GLY A 187 -5.39 8.91 -4.85
N PHE A 188 -4.40 9.19 -4.00
CA PHE A 188 -4.55 9.10 -2.54
C PHE A 188 -5.16 10.40 -1.98
N GLU A 189 -6.00 10.26 -0.96
CA GLU A 189 -6.40 11.35 -0.08
C GLU A 189 -5.27 11.61 0.92
N VAL A 190 -4.44 12.62 0.66
CA VAL A 190 -3.30 12.94 1.51
C VAL A 190 -3.77 13.79 2.70
N VAL A 191 -3.60 13.27 3.92
CA VAL A 191 -3.98 13.97 5.15
C VAL A 191 -3.16 15.24 5.36
N ASP A 192 -3.70 16.23 6.06
CA ASP A 192 -3.02 17.53 6.24
C ASP A 192 -1.80 17.43 7.16
N GLU A 193 -1.84 16.55 8.13
CA GLU A 193 -0.76 16.31 9.07
C GLU A 193 0.45 15.68 8.39
N GLU A 194 1.63 16.11 8.79
CA GLU A 194 2.91 15.57 8.33
C GLU A 194 3.94 15.54 9.46
N VAL A 195 4.93 14.64 9.36
CA VAL A 195 6.07 14.63 10.28
C VAL A 195 7.32 15.11 9.55
N LYS A 196 7.94 16.17 10.07
CA LYS A 196 9.12 16.80 9.48
C LYS A 196 10.18 17.07 10.54
N SER A 197 11.30 16.36 10.46
CA SER A 197 12.38 16.48 11.45
C SER A 197 13.66 17.05 10.82
N LEU A 198 14.23 18.05 11.51
CA LEU A 198 15.57 18.54 11.18
C LEU A 198 16.61 17.55 11.69
N TYR A 199 17.45 17.00 10.79
CA TYR A 199 18.44 15.96 11.07
C TYR A 199 17.83 14.72 11.72
N ASN A 200 18.38 14.27 12.84
CA ASN A 200 17.86 13.15 13.62
C ASN A 200 16.63 13.57 14.44
N PRO A 201 15.58 12.76 14.45
CA PRO A 201 14.39 13.05 15.26
C PRO A 201 14.72 13.07 16.74
N THR A 202 14.19 14.07 17.43
CA THR A 202 14.14 14.23 18.89
C THR A 202 12.69 14.06 19.36
N ASP A 203 12.43 14.19 20.66
CA ASP A 203 11.05 14.09 21.20
C ASP A 203 10.17 15.30 20.82
N GLU A 204 10.76 16.38 20.28
CA GLU A 204 10.02 17.55 19.79
C GLU A 204 9.05 17.27 18.64
N ILE A 205 9.19 16.09 17.99
CA ILE A 205 8.30 15.67 16.88
C ILE A 205 7.14 14.78 17.34
N ASP A 206 7.03 14.46 18.62
CA ASP A 206 6.06 13.46 19.10
C ASP A 206 4.63 13.93 18.87
N ASP A 207 4.31 15.21 19.06
CA ASP A 207 3.00 15.80 18.74
C ASP A 207 2.66 15.65 17.24
N GLN A 208 3.64 15.78 16.34
CA GLN A 208 3.43 15.60 14.89
C GLN A 208 3.16 14.13 14.56
N ILE A 209 3.88 13.21 15.20
CA ILE A 209 3.67 11.76 15.04
C ILE A 209 2.29 11.37 15.53
N GLU A 210 1.88 11.86 16.71
CA GLU A 210 0.58 11.61 17.27
C GLU A 210 -0.55 12.09 16.35
N ALA A 211 -0.47 13.32 15.87
CA ALA A 211 -1.46 13.90 14.96
C ALA A 211 -1.56 13.13 13.64
N LEU A 212 -0.41 12.78 13.03
CA LEU A 212 -0.40 12.00 11.80
C LEU A 212 -0.97 10.58 12.03
N ALA A 213 -0.60 9.91 13.10
CA ALA A 213 -1.14 8.59 13.45
C ALA A 213 -2.67 8.63 13.61
N GLU A 214 -3.19 9.64 14.33
CA GLU A 214 -4.63 9.82 14.52
C GLU A 214 -5.38 10.02 13.19
N SER A 215 -4.84 10.80 12.26
CA SER A 215 -5.45 11.04 10.95
C SER A 215 -5.44 9.79 10.07
N LEU A 216 -4.40 8.95 10.16
CA LEU A 216 -4.32 7.69 9.42
C LEU A 216 -5.24 6.61 9.99
N VAL A 217 -5.42 6.53 11.29
CA VAL A 217 -6.31 5.55 11.94
C VAL A 217 -7.77 5.79 11.58
N LYS A 218 -8.18 7.04 11.40
CA LYS A 218 -9.53 7.45 10.99
C LYS A 218 -9.85 7.19 9.49
N ALA A 219 -9.01 6.43 8.80
CA ALA A 219 -9.16 6.11 7.37
C ALA A 219 -10.27 5.08 7.08
#